data_bcd3419efd3a1e2b2d0e261aa4228e86
#
_entry.id   bcd3419efd3a1e2b2d0e261aa4228e86
#
_cell.length_a   1.000
_cell.length_b   1.000
_cell.length_c   1.000
_cell.angle_alpha   90.00
_cell.angle_beta   90.00
_cell.angle_gamma   90.00
#
_symmetry.space_group_name_H-M   'P 1'
#
loop_
_entity.id
_entity.type
_entity.pdbx_description
1 polymer ?
#
loop_
_entity_poly.entity_id
_entity_poly.type
_entity_poly.pdbx_seq_one_letter_code
_entity_poly.pdbx_strand_id
1 'polypeptide(L)'
;MIENVHSQKATIWAHAASKAGVDALREVLIRAQIIEASLVYTITAPASAGIDESYVTVLQKTGLSSSDSFFKETKPSLCLWTGDSIDSLLFSLNYNSSIPVVLINPKIKTLLERPWLWRKTVARQIFRPVCYAFVETSDNLNDLKSLGLQARKMEVLGPMLSGLVTPTCDEAERDRIGEILAARPVWFAHDVPSQEIGLVLEAFIKAQRNAHRLLLILDLEEETSISTFKQISNEMNLIVHSRSLEGEPETSTQVFLTDSGTDIGLWYRLATLSYMGGSFTDGKVPNPFIAAALGSAVLHGPKIDFFKDLYMRMAEGNATISIETGEGLSTQVVVLLAPDQCADIAAKGWQVVSAGAVAIDRLVDFTLEKINEEK
;
A
#
# COMPACT_ATOMS: atom_id res chain seq x y z
N MET A 1 -1.58 5.99 -52.30
CA MET A 1 -2.59 5.33 -51.47
C MET A 1 -1.84 4.85 -50.24
N ILE A 2 -1.93 5.59 -49.13
CA ILE A 2 -1.41 5.16 -47.85
C ILE A 2 -2.60 4.49 -47.19
N GLU A 3 -2.58 3.16 -47.12
CA GLU A 3 -3.57 2.40 -46.34
C GLU A 3 -3.46 2.85 -44.88
N ASN A 4 -4.55 3.44 -44.40
CA ASN A 4 -4.80 3.63 -42.99
C ASN A 4 -4.91 2.23 -42.34
N VAL A 5 -3.81 1.73 -41.81
CA VAL A 5 -3.84 0.63 -40.85
C VAL A 5 -4.56 1.21 -39.62
N HIS A 6 -5.85 0.92 -39.52
CA HIS A 6 -6.58 1.14 -38.27
C HIS A 6 -5.92 0.25 -37.21
N SER A 7 -5.00 0.80 -36.45
CA SER A 7 -4.51 0.17 -35.23
C SER A 7 -5.75 -0.12 -34.36
N GLN A 8 -6.11 -1.39 -34.28
CA GLN A 8 -7.22 -1.83 -33.46
C GLN A 8 -6.88 -1.49 -32.01
N LYS A 9 -7.67 -0.61 -31.37
CA LYS A 9 -7.43 -0.19 -30.00
C LYS A 9 -7.50 -1.42 -29.10
N ALA A 10 -6.39 -1.73 -28.42
CA ALA A 10 -6.38 -2.79 -27.44
C ALA A 10 -7.23 -2.37 -26.22
N THR A 11 -8.20 -3.20 -25.86
CA THR A 11 -9.10 -2.96 -24.74
C THR A 11 -8.81 -3.98 -23.64
N ILE A 12 -8.43 -3.51 -22.45
CA ILE A 12 -8.18 -4.36 -21.27
C ILE A 12 -9.38 -4.31 -20.33
N TRP A 13 -9.83 -5.48 -19.92
CA TRP A 13 -10.74 -5.63 -18.80
C TRP A 13 -9.94 -6.02 -17.54
N ALA A 14 -9.96 -5.17 -16.52
CA ALA A 14 -9.35 -5.45 -15.21
C ALA A 14 -10.44 -5.72 -14.18
N HIS A 15 -10.28 -6.75 -13.36
CA HIS A 15 -11.20 -7.07 -12.27
C HIS A 15 -10.48 -7.28 -10.97
N ALA A 16 -10.98 -6.64 -9.90
CA ALA A 16 -10.47 -6.78 -8.55
C ALA A 16 -11.58 -6.86 -7.51
N ALA A 17 -11.40 -7.71 -6.50
CA ALA A 17 -12.39 -7.94 -5.45
C ALA A 17 -12.16 -7.06 -4.20
N SER A 18 -11.11 -6.25 -4.16
CA SER A 18 -10.78 -5.37 -3.04
C SER A 18 -10.30 -4.00 -3.52
N LYS A 19 -10.43 -2.99 -2.67
CA LYS A 19 -9.94 -1.62 -2.96
C LYS A 19 -8.45 -1.63 -3.31
N ALA A 20 -7.63 -2.32 -2.52
CA ALA A 20 -6.20 -2.44 -2.78
C ALA A 20 -5.89 -3.07 -4.15
N GLY A 21 -6.66 -4.10 -4.54
CA GLY A 21 -6.55 -4.71 -5.87
C GLY A 21 -6.95 -3.76 -6.99
N VAL A 22 -8.02 -2.97 -6.81
CA VAL A 22 -8.44 -1.94 -7.77
C VAL A 22 -7.36 -0.89 -7.94
N ASP A 23 -6.82 -0.37 -6.86
CA ASP A 23 -5.78 0.67 -6.89
C ASP A 23 -4.51 0.15 -7.58
N ALA A 24 -4.10 -1.08 -7.28
CA ALA A 24 -2.93 -1.70 -7.90
C ALA A 24 -3.14 -1.94 -9.42
N LEU A 25 -4.28 -2.49 -9.83
CA LEU A 25 -4.57 -2.66 -11.26
C LEU A 25 -4.69 -1.32 -11.99
N ARG A 26 -5.29 -0.32 -11.35
CA ARG A 26 -5.36 1.03 -11.91
C ARG A 26 -3.98 1.61 -12.18
N GLU A 27 -3.06 1.44 -11.25
CA GLU A 27 -1.67 1.89 -11.44
C GLU A 27 -1.00 1.19 -12.62
N VAL A 28 -1.10 -0.15 -12.71
CA VAL A 28 -0.60 -0.91 -13.86
C VAL A 28 -1.15 -0.35 -15.16
N LEU A 29 -2.45 -0.11 -15.23
CA LEU A 29 -3.12 0.35 -16.45
C LEU A 29 -2.77 1.79 -16.81
N ILE A 30 -2.65 2.69 -15.84
CA ILE A 30 -2.21 4.08 -16.07
C ILE A 30 -0.77 4.09 -16.60
N ARG A 31 0.14 3.33 -15.98
CA ARG A 31 1.53 3.24 -16.45
C ARG A 31 1.62 2.62 -17.84
N ALA A 32 0.86 1.57 -18.12
CA ALA A 32 0.79 0.97 -19.45
C ALA A 32 0.23 1.96 -20.49
N GLN A 33 -0.79 2.76 -20.14
CA GLN A 33 -1.37 3.78 -21.03
C GLN A 33 -0.43 4.96 -21.29
N ILE A 34 0.45 5.31 -20.35
CA ILE A 34 1.49 6.32 -20.58
C ILE A 34 2.46 5.85 -21.68
N ILE A 35 2.77 4.55 -21.73
CA ILE A 35 3.69 3.96 -22.72
C ILE A 35 2.96 3.70 -24.03
N GLU A 36 1.75 3.16 -23.99
CA GLU A 36 0.91 2.86 -25.14
C GLU A 36 -0.40 3.68 -25.10
N ALA A 37 -0.36 4.87 -25.66
CA ALA A 37 -1.48 5.84 -25.59
C ALA A 37 -2.78 5.37 -26.24
N SER A 38 -2.73 4.34 -27.11
CA SER A 38 -3.91 3.76 -27.75
C SER A 38 -4.68 2.78 -26.87
N LEU A 39 -4.12 2.43 -25.69
CA LEU A 39 -4.72 1.51 -24.74
C LEU A 39 -6.01 2.08 -24.12
N VAL A 40 -7.06 1.27 -24.17
CA VAL A 40 -8.32 1.55 -23.45
C VAL A 40 -8.53 0.48 -22.40
N TYR A 41 -9.01 0.86 -21.22
CA TYR A 41 -9.28 -0.11 -20.17
C TYR A 41 -10.57 0.17 -19.41
N THR A 42 -11.12 -0.87 -18.80
CA THR A 42 -12.25 -0.81 -17.88
C THR A 42 -11.92 -1.59 -16.63
N ILE A 43 -12.11 -0.98 -15.46
CA ILE A 43 -11.91 -1.64 -14.16
C ILE A 43 -13.29 -2.00 -13.59
N THR A 44 -13.42 -3.24 -13.12
CA THR A 44 -14.65 -3.73 -12.51
C THR A 44 -14.38 -4.30 -11.13
N ALA A 45 -15.37 -4.18 -10.23
CA ALA A 45 -15.35 -4.78 -8.91
C ALA A 45 -16.72 -5.38 -8.58
N PRO A 46 -16.81 -6.42 -7.70
CA PRO A 46 -18.10 -6.94 -7.25
C PRO A 46 -18.77 -5.93 -6.29
N ALA A 47 -20.11 -5.89 -6.30
CA ALA A 47 -20.86 -5.00 -5.40
C ALA A 47 -20.54 -5.21 -3.91
N SER A 48 -20.14 -6.43 -3.53
CA SER A 48 -19.72 -6.77 -2.17
C SER A 48 -18.41 -6.12 -1.73
N ALA A 49 -17.64 -5.52 -2.65
CA ALA A 49 -16.38 -4.85 -2.34
C ALA A 49 -16.59 -3.45 -1.75
N GLY A 50 -17.80 -2.88 -1.86
CA GLY A 50 -18.12 -1.56 -1.29
C GLY A 50 -17.30 -0.40 -1.88
N ILE A 51 -16.85 -0.55 -3.14
CA ILE A 51 -16.01 0.44 -3.81
C ILE A 51 -16.90 1.42 -4.57
N ASP A 52 -16.90 2.68 -4.15
CA ASP A 52 -17.63 3.79 -4.78
C ASP A 52 -16.64 4.76 -5.42
N GLU A 53 -16.09 4.36 -6.55
CA GLU A 53 -15.13 5.15 -7.32
C GLU A 53 -15.64 5.35 -8.76
N SER A 54 -15.66 6.57 -9.25
CA SER A 54 -16.21 6.94 -10.56
C SER A 54 -15.57 6.20 -11.76
N TYR A 55 -14.35 5.70 -11.59
CA TYR A 55 -13.60 4.94 -12.60
C TYR A 55 -13.80 3.42 -12.51
N VAL A 56 -14.62 2.94 -11.56
CA VAL A 56 -14.89 1.51 -11.35
C VAL A 56 -16.33 1.18 -11.75
N THR A 57 -16.49 0.19 -12.60
CA THR A 57 -17.80 -0.37 -12.93
C THR A 57 -18.14 -1.50 -11.96
N VAL A 58 -19.17 -1.28 -11.15
CA VAL A 58 -19.62 -2.29 -10.18
C VAL A 58 -20.42 -3.36 -10.88
N LEU A 59 -19.92 -4.62 -10.86
CA LEU A 59 -20.65 -5.78 -11.39
C LEU A 59 -21.61 -6.31 -10.31
N GLN A 60 -22.90 -6.19 -10.57
CA GLN A 60 -23.93 -6.80 -9.74
C GLN A 60 -23.99 -8.32 -10.01
N LYS A 61 -24.12 -9.13 -8.94
CA LYS A 61 -24.31 -10.60 -9.04
C LYS A 61 -25.62 -11.01 -9.74
N THR A 62 -26.42 -10.08 -10.22
CA THR A 62 -27.74 -10.31 -10.75
C THR A 62 -27.71 -10.59 -12.25
N GLY A 63 -27.68 -11.88 -12.60
CA GLY A 63 -28.19 -12.39 -13.87
C GLY A 63 -27.23 -12.33 -15.06
N LEU A 64 -27.36 -13.36 -15.89
CA LEU A 64 -26.67 -13.61 -17.16
C LEU A 64 -26.77 -12.44 -18.17
N SER A 65 -27.76 -11.57 -18.05
CA SER A 65 -28.04 -10.49 -19.02
C SER A 65 -27.13 -9.25 -18.86
N SER A 66 -26.59 -8.98 -17.67
CA SER A 66 -25.72 -7.81 -17.45
C SER A 66 -24.28 -8.04 -17.90
N SER A 67 -23.78 -9.27 -17.83
CA SER A 67 -22.46 -9.62 -18.34
C SER A 67 -22.40 -9.63 -19.87
N ASP A 68 -23.47 -10.04 -20.53
CA ASP A 68 -23.53 -10.07 -21.99
C ASP A 68 -23.47 -8.68 -22.62
N SER A 69 -24.13 -7.68 -22.04
CA SER A 69 -24.06 -6.29 -22.51
C SER A 69 -22.65 -5.73 -22.34
N PHE A 70 -22.04 -5.96 -21.18
CA PHE A 70 -20.68 -5.52 -20.88
C PHE A 70 -19.66 -6.04 -21.92
N PHE A 71 -19.66 -7.35 -22.21
CA PHE A 71 -18.71 -7.93 -23.17
C PHE A 71 -18.98 -7.50 -24.62
N LYS A 72 -20.24 -7.25 -25.00
CA LYS A 72 -20.60 -6.74 -26.31
C LYS A 72 -20.14 -5.29 -26.51
N GLU A 73 -20.19 -4.48 -25.46
CA GLU A 73 -19.82 -3.07 -25.51
C GLU A 73 -18.29 -2.87 -25.39
N THR A 74 -17.65 -3.56 -24.44
CA THR A 74 -16.22 -3.36 -24.17
C THR A 74 -15.30 -4.14 -25.09
N LYS A 75 -15.74 -5.32 -25.59
CA LYS A 75 -14.94 -6.24 -26.43
C LYS A 75 -13.49 -6.35 -25.98
N PRO A 76 -13.22 -6.76 -24.73
CA PRO A 76 -11.86 -6.78 -24.21
C PRO A 76 -11.01 -7.82 -24.94
N SER A 77 -9.78 -7.45 -25.28
CA SER A 77 -8.76 -8.32 -25.85
C SER A 77 -7.98 -9.10 -24.76
N LEU A 78 -7.87 -8.54 -23.56
CA LEU A 78 -7.17 -9.14 -22.42
C LEU A 78 -7.95 -8.90 -21.14
N CYS A 79 -7.95 -9.89 -20.23
CA CYS A 79 -8.50 -9.77 -18.89
C CYS A 79 -7.36 -9.88 -17.84
N LEU A 80 -7.25 -8.89 -16.96
CA LEU A 80 -6.42 -8.92 -15.75
C LEU A 80 -7.32 -9.19 -14.55
N TRP A 81 -7.13 -10.30 -13.84
CA TRP A 81 -8.02 -10.72 -12.75
C TRP A 81 -7.24 -10.88 -11.43
N THR A 82 -7.63 -10.16 -10.38
CA THR A 82 -6.98 -10.26 -9.06
C THR A 82 -7.93 -10.37 -7.88
N GLY A 83 -7.51 -11.11 -6.87
CA GLY A 83 -8.07 -11.06 -5.51
C GLY A 83 -9.44 -11.68 -5.29
N ASP A 84 -10.15 -12.11 -6.33
CA ASP A 84 -11.47 -12.73 -6.19
C ASP A 84 -11.39 -14.26 -6.21
N SER A 85 -12.47 -14.89 -5.76
CA SER A 85 -12.61 -16.34 -5.90
C SER A 85 -12.57 -16.70 -7.38
N ILE A 86 -11.78 -17.71 -7.70
CA ILE A 86 -11.68 -18.27 -9.06
C ILE A 86 -13.06 -18.73 -9.60
N ASP A 87 -13.97 -19.12 -8.71
CA ASP A 87 -15.35 -19.49 -9.09
C ASP A 87 -16.13 -18.31 -9.69
N SER A 88 -15.85 -17.08 -9.24
CA SER A 88 -16.48 -15.87 -9.80
C SER A 88 -16.02 -15.59 -11.22
N LEU A 89 -14.78 -15.94 -11.55
CA LEU A 89 -14.23 -15.85 -12.90
C LEU A 89 -14.96 -16.76 -13.89
N LEU A 90 -15.25 -18.00 -13.49
CA LEU A 90 -16.03 -18.94 -14.30
C LEU A 90 -17.39 -18.38 -14.67
N PHE A 91 -18.05 -17.76 -13.70
CA PHE A 91 -19.38 -17.21 -13.90
C PHE A 91 -19.37 -16.06 -14.90
N SER A 92 -18.32 -15.24 -14.87
CA SER A 92 -18.16 -14.09 -15.76
C SER A 92 -17.71 -14.47 -17.16
N LEU A 93 -16.94 -15.56 -17.32
CA LEU A 93 -16.36 -16.00 -18.59
C LEU A 93 -17.16 -17.07 -19.33
N ASN A 94 -18.18 -17.67 -18.71
CA ASN A 94 -18.99 -18.74 -19.35
C ASN A 94 -19.63 -18.33 -20.69
N TYR A 95 -19.69 -17.04 -20.99
CA TYR A 95 -20.26 -16.50 -22.20
C TYR A 95 -19.23 -16.11 -23.28
N ASN A 96 -17.96 -15.95 -22.94
CA ASN A 96 -16.97 -15.51 -23.94
C ASN A 96 -15.60 -16.18 -23.69
N SER A 97 -15.52 -17.46 -24.06
CA SER A 97 -14.34 -18.33 -23.86
C SER A 97 -13.09 -17.94 -24.67
N SER A 98 -13.12 -16.84 -25.42
CA SER A 98 -12.03 -16.39 -26.30
C SER A 98 -11.12 -15.31 -25.68
N ILE A 99 -11.53 -14.68 -24.57
CA ILE A 99 -10.72 -13.63 -23.94
C ILE A 99 -9.59 -14.27 -23.13
N PRO A 100 -8.31 -14.00 -23.43
CA PRO A 100 -7.19 -14.49 -22.64
C PRO A 100 -7.20 -13.83 -21.26
N VAL A 101 -6.96 -14.64 -20.21
CA VAL A 101 -6.98 -14.20 -18.81
C VAL A 101 -5.61 -14.31 -18.19
N VAL A 102 -5.19 -13.24 -17.56
CA VAL A 102 -4.02 -13.21 -16.65
C VAL A 102 -4.55 -13.23 -15.23
N LEU A 103 -4.24 -14.29 -14.50
CA LEU A 103 -4.54 -14.39 -13.08
C LEU A 103 -3.43 -13.69 -12.28
N ILE A 104 -3.82 -12.87 -11.31
CA ILE A 104 -2.89 -12.15 -10.45
C ILE A 104 -3.29 -12.43 -9.00
N ASN A 105 -2.44 -13.12 -8.25
CA ASN A 105 -2.66 -13.51 -6.87
C ASN A 105 -4.07 -14.11 -6.62
N PRO A 106 -4.47 -15.13 -7.41
CA PRO A 106 -5.82 -15.66 -7.35
C PRO A 106 -6.09 -16.38 -6.02
N LYS A 107 -7.27 -16.15 -5.44
CA LYS A 107 -7.74 -16.88 -4.26
C LYS A 107 -8.26 -18.26 -4.66
N ILE A 108 -7.44 -19.29 -4.45
CA ILE A 108 -7.74 -20.68 -4.87
C ILE A 108 -8.13 -21.60 -3.71
N LYS A 109 -8.15 -21.10 -2.48
CA LYS A 109 -8.44 -21.91 -1.27
C LYS A 109 -9.76 -22.69 -1.38
N THR A 110 -10.82 -22.02 -1.81
CA THR A 110 -12.14 -22.66 -2.00
C THR A 110 -12.13 -23.76 -3.05
N LEU A 111 -11.26 -23.66 -4.06
CA LEU A 111 -11.08 -24.70 -5.06
C LEU A 111 -10.29 -25.90 -4.53
N LEU A 112 -9.28 -25.65 -3.69
CA LEU A 112 -8.48 -26.68 -3.02
C LEU A 112 -9.27 -27.48 -1.98
N GLU A 113 -10.28 -26.89 -1.36
CA GLU A 113 -11.17 -27.53 -0.38
C GLU A 113 -12.20 -28.48 -1.02
N ARG A 114 -12.42 -28.41 -2.33
CA ARG A 114 -13.34 -29.32 -3.03
C ARG A 114 -12.83 -30.74 -3.09
N PRO A 115 -13.70 -31.79 -3.14
CA PRO A 115 -13.30 -33.17 -3.40
C PRO A 115 -12.43 -33.29 -4.65
N TRP A 116 -11.35 -34.07 -4.58
CA TRP A 116 -10.31 -34.09 -5.62
C TRP A 116 -10.80 -34.38 -7.05
N LEU A 117 -11.84 -35.20 -7.21
CA LEU A 117 -12.45 -35.52 -8.51
C LEU A 117 -13.11 -34.27 -9.14
N TRP A 118 -13.84 -33.51 -8.33
CA TRP A 118 -14.50 -32.28 -8.75
C TRP A 118 -13.50 -31.15 -8.99
N ARG A 119 -12.45 -31.12 -8.17
CA ARG A 119 -11.37 -30.13 -8.24
C ARG A 119 -10.71 -30.09 -9.62
N LYS A 120 -10.29 -31.26 -10.15
CA LYS A 120 -9.65 -31.35 -11.47
C LYS A 120 -10.56 -30.92 -12.61
N THR A 121 -11.84 -31.28 -12.54
CA THR A 121 -12.82 -30.93 -13.60
C THR A 121 -13.08 -29.43 -13.60
N VAL A 122 -13.33 -28.83 -12.44
CA VAL A 122 -13.57 -27.40 -12.27
C VAL A 122 -12.32 -26.62 -12.66
N ALA A 123 -11.14 -27.02 -12.16
CA ALA A 123 -9.88 -26.38 -12.48
C ALA A 123 -9.60 -26.36 -14.00
N ARG A 124 -9.88 -27.45 -14.71
CA ARG A 124 -9.68 -27.52 -16.16
C ARG A 124 -10.58 -26.52 -16.92
N GLN A 125 -11.79 -26.29 -16.43
CA GLN A 125 -12.70 -25.30 -17.03
C GLN A 125 -12.22 -23.87 -16.77
N ILE A 126 -11.80 -23.59 -15.52
CA ILE A 126 -11.29 -22.29 -15.08
C ILE A 126 -10.02 -21.91 -15.85
N PHE A 127 -9.07 -22.85 -15.96
CA PHE A 127 -7.77 -22.57 -16.56
C PHE A 127 -7.78 -22.60 -18.08
N ARG A 128 -8.91 -22.93 -18.72
CA ARG A 128 -9.00 -22.92 -20.18
C ARG A 128 -8.66 -21.56 -20.81
N PRO A 129 -9.22 -20.42 -20.36
CA PRO A 129 -8.90 -19.10 -20.89
C PRO A 129 -7.60 -18.51 -20.28
N VAL A 130 -7.01 -19.14 -19.24
CA VAL A 130 -5.84 -18.60 -18.57
C VAL A 130 -4.60 -18.72 -19.45
N CYS A 131 -4.11 -17.59 -19.90
CA CYS A 131 -2.88 -17.49 -20.66
C CYS A 131 -1.65 -17.43 -19.77
N TYR A 132 -1.76 -16.76 -18.59
CA TYR A 132 -0.69 -16.65 -17.61
C TYR A 132 -1.23 -16.48 -16.18
N ALA A 133 -0.41 -16.80 -15.17
CA ALA A 133 -0.75 -16.60 -13.77
C ALA A 133 0.47 -16.07 -13.00
N PHE A 134 0.29 -14.96 -12.33
CA PHE A 134 1.20 -14.42 -11.34
C PHE A 134 0.71 -14.81 -9.96
N VAL A 135 1.62 -15.26 -9.11
CA VAL A 135 1.32 -15.68 -7.73
C VAL A 135 2.19 -14.95 -6.73
N GLU A 136 1.71 -14.84 -5.51
CA GLU A 136 2.42 -14.11 -4.46
C GLU A 136 3.62 -14.89 -3.93
N THR A 137 3.47 -16.21 -3.77
CA THR A 137 4.48 -17.08 -3.18
C THR A 137 4.73 -18.34 -4.00
N SER A 138 5.85 -19.01 -3.73
CA SER A 138 6.16 -20.32 -4.31
C SER A 138 5.14 -21.40 -3.91
N ASP A 139 4.53 -21.29 -2.74
CA ASP A 139 3.48 -22.23 -2.30
C ASP A 139 2.22 -22.06 -3.14
N ASN A 140 1.80 -20.83 -3.42
CA ASN A 140 0.69 -20.56 -4.33
C ASN A 140 0.96 -21.08 -5.76
N LEU A 141 2.21 -21.02 -6.20
CA LEU A 141 2.61 -21.61 -7.49
C LEU A 141 2.45 -23.13 -7.48
N ASN A 142 2.89 -23.80 -6.41
CA ASN A 142 2.74 -25.24 -6.24
C ASN A 142 1.26 -25.66 -6.20
N ASP A 143 0.42 -24.88 -5.55
CA ASP A 143 -1.02 -25.08 -5.49
C ASP A 143 -1.65 -25.04 -6.88
N LEU A 144 -1.38 -23.99 -7.67
CA LEU A 144 -1.89 -23.88 -9.06
C LEU A 144 -1.37 -25.02 -9.95
N LYS A 145 -0.11 -25.43 -9.77
CA LYS A 145 0.47 -26.57 -10.46
C LYS A 145 -0.27 -27.89 -10.13
N SER A 146 -0.64 -28.08 -8.86
CA SER A 146 -1.42 -29.23 -8.40
C SER A 146 -2.81 -29.30 -9.04
N LEU A 147 -3.37 -28.15 -9.38
CA LEU A 147 -4.65 -27.98 -10.07
C LEU A 147 -4.54 -28.13 -11.60
N GLY A 148 -3.31 -28.27 -12.14
CA GLY A 148 -3.06 -28.57 -13.53
C GLY A 148 -2.66 -27.38 -14.41
N LEU A 149 -2.38 -26.20 -13.84
CA LEU A 149 -1.79 -25.11 -14.61
C LEU A 149 -0.31 -25.42 -14.91
N GLN A 150 0.12 -25.14 -16.13
CA GLN A 150 1.47 -25.47 -16.57
C GLN A 150 2.51 -24.50 -15.99
N ALA A 151 3.64 -25.02 -15.49
CA ALA A 151 4.68 -24.20 -14.87
C ALA A 151 5.19 -23.05 -15.75
N ARG A 152 5.29 -23.26 -17.08
CA ARG A 152 5.71 -22.22 -18.05
C ARG A 152 4.73 -21.04 -18.17
N LYS A 153 3.54 -21.18 -17.62
CA LYS A 153 2.47 -20.16 -17.60
C LYS A 153 2.35 -19.51 -16.24
N MET A 154 3.33 -19.63 -15.37
CA MET A 154 3.26 -19.12 -14.01
C MET A 154 4.57 -18.47 -13.59
N GLU A 155 4.46 -17.42 -12.79
CA GLU A 155 5.60 -16.68 -12.24
C GLU A 155 5.27 -16.26 -10.80
N VAL A 156 6.27 -16.30 -9.92
CA VAL A 156 6.17 -15.71 -8.58
C VAL A 156 6.45 -14.22 -8.72
N LEU A 157 5.40 -13.43 -8.54
CA LEU A 157 5.45 -11.97 -8.66
C LEU A 157 5.75 -11.30 -7.31
N GLY A 158 5.34 -11.93 -6.22
CA GLY A 158 5.26 -11.30 -4.93
C GLY A 158 3.95 -10.52 -4.73
N PRO A 159 3.87 -9.71 -3.67
CA PRO A 159 2.69 -8.92 -3.36
C PRO A 159 2.48 -7.82 -4.40
N MET A 160 1.28 -7.73 -4.94
CA MET A 160 0.87 -6.60 -5.76
C MET A 160 0.38 -5.47 -4.83
N LEU A 161 1.21 -4.48 -4.69
CA LEU A 161 0.91 -3.30 -3.89
C LEU A 161 0.83 -2.11 -4.82
N SER A 162 -0.27 -1.38 -4.77
CA SER A 162 -0.39 -0.12 -5.53
C SER A 162 0.77 0.79 -5.14
N GLY A 163 1.37 1.39 -6.14
CA GLY A 163 2.53 2.25 -5.95
C GLY A 163 2.22 3.36 -4.98
N LEU A 164 3.03 3.41 -3.99
CA LEU A 164 3.00 4.46 -3.02
C LEU A 164 3.42 5.74 -3.72
N VAL A 165 2.51 6.66 -3.95
CA VAL A 165 2.89 8.04 -4.25
C VAL A 165 3.49 8.59 -2.97
N THR A 166 4.82 8.47 -2.85
CA THR A 166 5.52 9.04 -1.71
C THR A 166 5.40 10.56 -1.76
N PRO A 167 5.07 11.21 -0.65
CA PRO A 167 5.07 12.65 -0.58
C PRO A 167 6.42 13.22 -1.02
N THR A 168 6.39 14.22 -1.89
CA THR A 168 7.58 14.95 -2.33
C THR A 168 8.17 15.76 -1.17
N CYS A 169 9.43 16.11 -1.25
CA CYS A 169 10.01 17.13 -0.40
C CYS A 169 10.95 18.00 -1.24
N ASP A 170 11.17 19.23 -0.80
CA ASP A 170 12.24 20.06 -1.32
C ASP A 170 13.58 19.53 -0.79
N GLU A 171 14.44 19.07 -1.71
CA GLU A 171 15.73 18.49 -1.33
C GLU A 171 16.68 19.52 -0.73
N ALA A 172 16.63 20.78 -1.21
CA ALA A 172 17.45 21.86 -0.66
C ALA A 172 17.02 22.17 0.78
N GLU A 173 15.72 22.14 1.05
CA GLU A 173 15.19 22.33 2.39
C GLU A 173 15.53 21.15 3.31
N ARG A 174 15.41 19.91 2.84
CA ARG A 174 15.80 18.71 3.56
C ARG A 174 17.26 18.79 4.00
N ASP A 175 18.15 19.15 3.09
CA ASP A 175 19.57 19.24 3.35
C ASP A 175 19.87 20.35 4.38
N ARG A 176 19.23 21.51 4.22
CA ARG A 176 19.34 22.64 5.14
C ARG A 176 18.88 22.30 6.56
N ILE A 177 17.72 21.67 6.72
CA ILE A 177 17.23 21.26 8.05
C ILE A 177 18.10 20.12 8.59
N GLY A 178 18.55 19.19 7.75
CA GLY A 178 19.50 18.13 8.13
C GLY A 178 20.80 18.67 8.73
N GLU A 179 21.35 19.77 8.17
CA GLU A 179 22.52 20.47 8.71
C GLU A 179 22.22 21.09 10.09
N ILE A 180 21.06 21.72 10.27
CA ILE A 180 20.63 22.30 11.55
C ILE A 180 20.50 21.20 12.62
N LEU A 181 19.95 20.05 12.25
CA LEU A 181 19.82 18.93 13.15
C LEU A 181 21.17 18.34 13.60
N ALA A 182 22.23 18.48 12.80
CA ALA A 182 23.61 18.10 13.12
C ALA A 182 23.71 16.68 13.73
N ALA A 183 23.19 15.68 13.03
CA ALA A 183 23.13 14.27 13.46
C ALA A 183 22.36 14.05 14.80
N ARG A 184 21.50 14.93 15.15
CA ARG A 184 20.58 14.80 16.27
C ARG A 184 19.58 13.69 15.99
N PRO A 185 19.31 12.74 16.92
CA PRO A 185 18.26 11.75 16.72
C PRO A 185 16.89 12.43 16.57
N VAL A 186 16.14 12.00 15.58
CA VAL A 186 14.80 12.53 15.27
C VAL A 186 13.78 11.41 15.34
N TRP A 187 12.73 11.66 16.10
CA TRP A 187 11.53 10.84 16.16
C TRP A 187 10.35 11.65 15.62
N PHE A 188 9.64 11.11 14.64
CA PHE A 188 8.45 11.73 14.07
C PHE A 188 7.19 11.03 14.58
N ALA A 189 6.26 11.77 15.17
CA ALA A 189 4.92 11.29 15.51
C ALA A 189 3.93 11.95 14.55
N HIS A 190 3.37 11.16 13.66
CA HIS A 190 2.53 11.64 12.54
C HIS A 190 1.04 11.39 12.84
N ASP A 191 0.22 12.39 12.53
CA ASP A 191 -1.24 12.33 12.57
C ASP A 191 -1.78 11.97 13.98
N VAL A 192 -1.24 12.67 14.99
CA VAL A 192 -1.50 12.36 16.40
C VAL A 192 -2.80 13.01 16.85
N PRO A 193 -3.85 12.22 17.21
CA PRO A 193 -5.09 12.77 17.74
C PRO A 193 -4.92 13.32 19.16
N SER A 194 -5.81 14.21 19.57
CA SER A 194 -5.76 14.88 20.89
C SER A 194 -5.62 13.91 22.07
N GLN A 195 -6.24 12.73 21.98
CA GLN A 195 -6.23 11.70 23.01
C GLN A 195 -4.87 11.02 23.19
N GLU A 196 -4.01 11.05 22.17
CA GLU A 196 -2.70 10.40 22.19
C GLU A 196 -1.54 11.36 22.49
N ILE A 197 -1.79 12.69 22.51
CA ILE A 197 -0.75 13.71 22.76
C ILE A 197 0.01 13.45 24.06
N GLY A 198 -0.71 13.22 25.16
CA GLY A 198 -0.10 12.95 26.45
C GLY A 198 0.80 11.71 26.42
N LEU A 199 0.34 10.64 25.80
CA LEU A 199 1.09 9.39 25.64
C LEU A 199 2.40 9.59 24.85
N VAL A 200 2.34 10.34 23.75
CA VAL A 200 3.50 10.63 22.90
C VAL A 200 4.51 11.50 23.66
N LEU A 201 4.06 12.55 24.35
CA LEU A 201 4.95 13.44 25.12
C LEU A 201 5.58 12.74 26.34
N GLU A 202 4.85 11.87 27.03
CA GLU A 202 5.41 11.03 28.10
C GLU A 202 6.48 10.07 27.58
N ALA A 203 6.22 9.43 26.42
CA ALA A 203 7.20 8.56 25.79
C ALA A 203 8.46 9.34 25.37
N PHE A 204 8.30 10.55 24.84
CA PHE A 204 9.41 11.43 24.52
C PHE A 204 10.24 11.78 25.73
N ILE A 205 9.65 12.21 26.85
CA ILE A 205 10.37 12.56 28.09
C ILE A 205 11.19 11.38 28.61
N LYS A 206 10.62 10.17 28.57
CA LYS A 206 11.34 8.95 28.99
C LYS A 206 12.51 8.67 28.05
N ALA A 207 12.31 8.77 26.74
CA ALA A 207 13.35 8.54 25.74
C ALA A 207 14.48 9.59 25.82
N GLN A 208 14.14 10.85 26.08
CA GLN A 208 15.12 11.95 26.23
C GLN A 208 16.10 11.75 27.36
N ARG A 209 15.75 10.98 28.42
CA ARG A 209 16.68 10.61 29.49
C ARG A 209 17.87 9.79 28.99
N ASN A 210 17.69 9.03 27.91
CA ASN A 210 18.72 8.20 27.28
C ASN A 210 19.39 8.93 26.09
N ALA A 211 18.71 9.88 25.47
CA ALA A 211 19.22 10.66 24.37
C ALA A 211 18.87 12.14 24.56
N HIS A 212 19.68 12.86 25.29
CA HIS A 212 19.43 14.27 25.67
C HIS A 212 19.23 15.22 24.48
N ARG A 213 19.73 14.86 23.29
CA ARG A 213 19.57 15.62 22.06
C ARG A 213 18.39 15.16 21.20
N LEU A 214 17.58 14.20 21.66
CA LEU A 214 16.42 13.71 20.92
C LEU A 214 15.48 14.88 20.57
N LEU A 215 15.05 14.94 19.33
CA LEU A 215 14.01 15.84 18.85
C LEU A 215 12.75 15.02 18.53
N LEU A 216 11.63 15.43 19.09
CA LEU A 216 10.32 14.99 18.64
C LEU A 216 9.80 15.98 17.60
N ILE A 217 9.54 15.51 16.40
CA ILE A 217 8.71 16.20 15.40
C ILE A 217 7.29 15.68 15.59
N LEU A 218 6.34 16.58 15.84
CA LEU A 218 4.95 16.22 16.12
C LEU A 218 4.02 16.83 15.07
N ASP A 219 3.27 15.98 14.40
CA ASP A 219 2.18 16.34 13.51
C ASP A 219 0.85 15.94 14.16
N LEU A 220 -0.08 16.89 14.26
CA LEU A 220 -1.38 16.67 14.86
C LEU A 220 -2.42 16.35 13.80
N GLU A 221 -3.34 15.42 14.08
CA GLU A 221 -4.45 15.06 13.18
C GLU A 221 -5.32 16.27 12.81
N GLU A 222 -5.56 17.15 13.79
CA GLU A 222 -6.40 18.33 13.62
C GLU A 222 -5.77 19.57 14.27
N GLU A 223 -5.93 20.74 13.64
CA GLU A 223 -5.51 22.02 14.22
C GLU A 223 -6.21 22.34 15.57
N THR A 224 -7.43 21.82 15.77
CA THR A 224 -8.18 21.95 17.04
C THR A 224 -7.42 21.34 18.22
N SER A 225 -6.53 20.38 17.99
CA SER A 225 -5.71 19.72 18.99
C SER A 225 -4.54 20.59 19.51
N ILE A 226 -4.21 21.70 18.84
CA ILE A 226 -3.12 22.61 19.22
C ILE A 226 -3.31 23.17 20.66
N SER A 227 -4.55 23.46 21.05
CA SER A 227 -4.82 23.96 22.41
C SER A 227 -4.51 22.91 23.49
N THR A 228 -4.88 21.66 23.26
CA THR A 228 -4.59 20.53 24.14
C THR A 228 -3.08 20.28 24.20
N PHE A 229 -2.40 20.29 23.05
CA PHE A 229 -0.96 20.16 23.00
C PHE A 229 -0.22 21.25 23.79
N LYS A 230 -0.61 22.53 23.61
CA LYS A 230 0.00 23.66 24.36
C LYS A 230 -0.20 23.52 25.87
N GLN A 231 -1.37 23.10 26.32
CA GLN A 231 -1.62 22.86 27.71
C GLN A 231 -0.68 21.79 28.28
N ILE A 232 -0.68 20.58 27.66
CA ILE A 232 0.09 19.44 28.17
C ILE A 232 1.61 19.73 28.09
N SER A 233 2.10 20.32 26.99
CA SER A 233 3.51 20.64 26.82
C SER A 233 4.00 21.67 27.84
N ASN A 234 3.18 22.66 28.20
CA ASN A 234 3.48 23.63 29.26
C ASN A 234 3.51 22.96 30.63
N GLU A 235 2.57 22.10 30.98
CA GLU A 235 2.54 21.32 32.22
C GLU A 235 3.81 20.46 32.38
N MET A 236 4.32 19.93 31.26
CA MET A 236 5.54 19.14 31.20
C MET A 236 6.83 19.97 31.08
N ASN A 237 6.74 21.31 31.02
CA ASN A 237 7.87 22.26 30.88
C ASN A 237 8.74 21.95 29.64
N LEU A 238 8.13 21.61 28.49
CA LEU A 238 8.86 21.30 27.27
C LEU A 238 9.18 22.57 26.45
N ILE A 239 10.38 22.60 25.85
CA ILE A 239 10.78 23.67 24.93
C ILE A 239 10.20 23.32 23.55
N VAL A 240 9.19 24.08 23.15
CA VAL A 240 8.43 23.86 21.92
C VAL A 240 8.70 24.99 20.93
N HIS A 241 8.96 24.60 19.67
CA HIS A 241 8.91 25.51 18.53
C HIS A 241 7.95 24.94 17.49
N SER A 242 7.48 25.79 16.56
CA SER A 242 6.52 25.37 15.53
C SER A 242 6.94 25.81 14.13
N ARG A 243 6.51 25.04 13.13
CA ARG A 243 6.78 25.32 11.72
C ARG A 243 6.23 26.68 11.30
N SER A 244 5.03 27.00 11.73
CA SER A 244 4.32 28.24 11.38
C SER A 244 4.91 29.51 12.00
N LEU A 245 5.57 29.42 13.15
CA LEU A 245 6.12 30.59 13.85
C LEU A 245 7.63 30.76 13.61
N GLU A 246 8.41 29.71 13.83
CA GLU A 246 9.87 29.75 13.79
C GLU A 246 10.45 29.21 12.46
N GLY A 247 9.65 28.42 11.71
CA GLY A 247 10.05 27.83 10.45
C GLY A 247 10.94 26.58 10.56
N GLU A 248 11.85 26.54 11.54
CA GLU A 248 12.83 25.46 11.75
C GLU A 248 13.12 25.21 13.23
N PRO A 249 13.54 23.99 13.62
CA PRO A 249 13.89 23.70 14.99
C PRO A 249 15.23 24.31 15.38
N GLU A 250 15.32 24.91 16.55
CA GLU A 250 16.57 25.35 17.17
C GLU A 250 17.28 24.21 17.90
N THR A 251 18.54 24.44 18.31
CA THR A 251 19.31 23.46 19.10
C THR A 251 18.66 23.12 20.45
N SER A 252 17.94 24.08 21.03
CA SER A 252 17.23 23.96 22.30
C SER A 252 15.87 23.28 22.16
N THR A 253 15.31 23.20 20.96
CA THR A 253 13.96 22.65 20.71
C THR A 253 13.89 21.19 21.16
N GLN A 254 12.92 20.86 21.98
CA GLN A 254 12.62 19.48 22.39
C GLN A 254 11.51 18.88 21.53
N VAL A 255 10.45 19.66 21.31
CA VAL A 255 9.33 19.29 20.45
C VAL A 255 9.16 20.33 19.36
N PHE A 256 9.15 19.88 18.12
CA PHE A 256 8.87 20.73 16.96
C PHE A 256 7.50 20.38 16.38
N LEU A 257 6.56 21.29 16.52
CA LEU A 257 5.20 21.13 15.99
C LEU A 257 5.19 21.48 14.51
N THR A 258 4.70 20.55 13.67
CA THR A 258 4.49 20.80 12.22
C THR A 258 3.15 21.47 11.98
N ASP A 259 2.96 21.99 10.76
CA ASP A 259 1.63 22.38 10.29
C ASP A 259 0.92 21.13 9.77
N SER A 260 -0.26 20.84 10.31
CA SER A 260 -0.97 19.57 10.06
C SER A 260 -1.02 19.19 8.58
N GLY A 261 -0.52 17.99 8.27
CA GLY A 261 -0.54 17.42 6.92
C GLY A 261 0.44 18.03 5.92
N THR A 262 1.25 19.02 6.30
CA THR A 262 2.23 19.62 5.41
C THR A 262 3.62 19.05 5.58
N ASP A 263 4.45 19.10 4.53
CA ASP A 263 5.85 18.67 4.54
C ASP A 263 6.10 17.24 5.04
N ILE A 264 5.08 16.38 5.02
CA ILE A 264 5.15 15.00 5.51
C ILE A 264 6.33 14.22 4.88
N GLY A 265 6.58 14.45 3.59
CA GLY A 265 7.70 13.85 2.89
C GLY A 265 9.06 14.26 3.43
N LEU A 266 9.19 15.48 3.93
CA LEU A 266 10.38 16.02 4.57
C LEU A 266 10.61 15.34 5.94
N TRP A 267 9.57 15.33 6.78
CA TRP A 267 9.69 14.83 8.15
C TRP A 267 10.01 13.34 8.21
N TYR A 268 9.38 12.53 7.35
CA TYR A 268 9.72 11.09 7.26
C TYR A 268 11.16 10.84 6.80
N ARG A 269 11.72 11.69 5.90
CA ARG A 269 13.12 11.54 5.45
C ARG A 269 14.15 11.98 6.49
N LEU A 270 13.77 12.87 7.39
CA LEU A 270 14.64 13.34 8.48
C LEU A 270 14.55 12.44 9.73
N ALA A 271 13.42 11.74 9.92
CA ALA A 271 13.18 10.91 11.08
C ALA A 271 13.58 9.45 10.82
N THR A 272 14.48 8.92 11.64
CA THR A 272 14.84 7.50 11.58
C THR A 272 13.74 6.59 12.11
N LEU A 273 12.84 7.13 12.94
CA LEU A 273 11.78 6.44 13.66
C LEU A 273 10.48 7.23 13.53
N SER A 274 9.37 6.56 13.22
CA SER A 274 8.06 7.18 13.12
C SER A 274 7.00 6.42 13.90
N TYR A 275 6.20 7.14 14.67
CA TYR A 275 5.00 6.65 15.33
C TYR A 275 3.77 7.03 14.52
N MET A 276 2.88 6.06 14.29
CA MET A 276 1.63 6.24 13.57
C MET A 276 0.51 6.60 14.56
N GLY A 277 0.13 7.87 14.59
CA GLY A 277 -0.94 8.38 15.46
C GLY A 277 -2.30 7.76 15.11
N GLY A 278 -3.27 7.87 16.01
CA GLY A 278 -4.59 7.25 15.89
C GLY A 278 -4.60 5.73 16.09
N SER A 279 -3.43 5.12 16.29
CA SER A 279 -3.31 3.66 16.41
C SER A 279 -3.59 3.10 17.81
N PHE A 280 -3.79 3.94 18.82
CA PHE A 280 -4.34 3.56 20.14
C PHE A 280 -5.81 3.96 20.29
N THR A 281 -6.31 4.81 19.42
CA THR A 281 -7.71 5.28 19.40
C THR A 281 -8.44 4.72 18.19
N ASP A 282 -9.74 5.00 18.04
CA ASP A 282 -10.51 4.57 16.86
C ASP A 282 -10.38 5.57 15.69
N GLY A 283 -9.23 6.26 15.60
CA GLY A 283 -8.89 7.23 14.56
C GLY A 283 -8.44 6.60 13.24
N LYS A 284 -8.18 7.45 12.25
CA LYS A 284 -7.52 7.04 11.00
C LYS A 284 -6.03 6.95 11.27
N VAL A 285 -5.50 5.74 11.18
CA VAL A 285 -4.05 5.52 11.26
C VAL A 285 -3.40 5.85 9.92
N PRO A 286 -2.20 6.48 9.88
CA PRO A 286 -1.46 6.74 8.66
C PRO A 286 -1.08 5.47 7.88
N ASN A 287 -0.86 5.62 6.57
CA ASN A 287 -0.35 4.54 5.74
C ASN A 287 1.12 4.21 6.10
N PRO A 288 1.43 3.00 6.62
CA PRO A 288 2.77 2.66 7.10
C PRO A 288 3.81 2.58 5.99
N PHE A 289 3.36 2.34 4.75
CA PHE A 289 4.26 2.22 3.60
C PHE A 289 4.93 3.54 3.23
N ILE A 290 4.29 4.69 3.55
CA ILE A 290 4.89 6.00 3.30
C ILE A 290 6.15 6.17 4.15
N ALA A 291 6.07 5.92 5.45
CA ALA A 291 7.22 5.97 6.35
C ALA A 291 8.32 5.01 5.92
N ALA A 292 7.95 3.75 5.64
CA ALA A 292 8.88 2.70 5.23
C ALA A 292 9.60 3.01 3.90
N ALA A 293 8.87 3.53 2.90
CA ALA A 293 9.44 3.94 1.62
C ALA A 293 10.42 5.10 1.75
N LEU A 294 10.24 5.94 2.77
CA LEU A 294 11.08 7.10 3.04
C LEU A 294 12.20 6.81 4.06
N GLY A 295 12.36 5.54 4.46
CA GLY A 295 13.47 5.06 5.27
C GLY A 295 13.28 5.19 6.77
N SER A 296 12.06 5.43 7.24
CA SER A 296 11.74 5.53 8.67
C SER A 296 11.22 4.21 9.23
N ALA A 297 11.71 3.78 10.40
CA ALA A 297 11.18 2.62 11.10
C ALA A 297 9.78 2.91 11.67
N VAL A 298 8.85 1.97 11.54
CA VAL A 298 7.43 2.17 11.86
C VAL A 298 7.08 1.59 13.22
N LEU A 299 6.54 2.44 14.12
CA LEU A 299 5.87 2.07 15.37
C LEU A 299 4.37 2.37 15.29
N HIS A 300 3.52 1.48 15.80
CA HIS A 300 2.07 1.69 15.85
C HIS A 300 1.43 0.98 17.04
N GLY A 301 0.26 1.45 17.47
CA GLY A 301 -0.61 0.77 18.42
C GLY A 301 -1.42 -0.36 17.77
N PRO A 302 -2.35 -0.99 18.53
CA PRO A 302 -3.10 -2.16 18.05
C PRO A 302 -4.21 -1.85 17.04
N LYS A 303 -4.68 -0.60 16.93
CA LYS A 303 -5.80 -0.22 16.09
C LYS A 303 -5.32 0.22 14.71
N ILE A 304 -5.36 -0.70 13.77
CA ILE A 304 -4.81 -0.54 12.41
C ILE A 304 -5.84 -0.81 11.31
N ASP A 305 -7.14 -0.85 11.65
CA ASP A 305 -8.19 -1.36 10.77
C ASP A 305 -8.27 -0.62 9.43
N PHE A 306 -7.97 0.68 9.40
CA PHE A 306 -8.02 1.49 8.19
C PHE A 306 -7.03 1.02 7.10
N PHE A 307 -5.83 0.59 7.49
CA PHE A 307 -4.81 0.03 6.60
C PHE A 307 -4.36 -1.38 7.03
N LYS A 308 -5.26 -2.18 7.59
CA LYS A 308 -4.98 -3.47 8.19
C LYS A 308 -4.09 -4.37 7.33
N ASP A 309 -4.41 -4.52 6.05
CA ASP A 309 -3.65 -5.39 5.14
C ASP A 309 -2.20 -4.93 4.98
N LEU A 310 -1.94 -3.61 4.97
CA LEU A 310 -0.60 -3.05 4.85
C LEU A 310 0.21 -3.26 6.12
N TYR A 311 -0.39 -3.00 7.31
CA TYR A 311 0.25 -3.25 8.60
C TYR A 311 0.54 -4.73 8.82
N MET A 312 -0.39 -5.62 8.48
CA MET A 312 -0.17 -7.07 8.56
C MET A 312 1.01 -7.50 7.69
N ARG A 313 1.11 -6.96 6.49
CA ARG A 313 2.21 -7.24 5.56
C ARG A 313 3.56 -6.73 6.08
N MET A 314 3.58 -5.53 6.68
CA MET A 314 4.76 -5.03 7.38
C MET A 314 5.17 -5.95 8.53
N ALA A 315 4.21 -6.44 9.31
CA ALA A 315 4.46 -7.35 10.43
C ALA A 315 4.99 -8.71 9.95
N GLU A 316 4.46 -9.29 8.87
CA GLU A 316 4.96 -10.51 8.24
C GLU A 316 6.42 -10.37 7.79
N GLY A 317 6.81 -9.19 7.30
CA GLY A 317 8.18 -8.84 6.95
C GLY A 317 9.08 -8.47 8.12
N ASN A 318 8.59 -8.49 9.37
CA ASN A 318 9.26 -7.95 10.56
C ASN A 318 9.74 -6.50 10.34
N ALA A 319 8.94 -5.71 9.65
CA ALA A 319 9.23 -4.36 9.16
C ALA A 319 8.53 -3.26 9.96
N THR A 320 7.84 -3.62 11.03
CA THR A 320 7.15 -2.71 11.95
C THR A 320 7.12 -3.29 13.36
N ILE A 321 6.89 -2.44 14.34
CA ILE A 321 6.73 -2.84 15.74
C ILE A 321 5.33 -2.43 16.23
N SER A 322 4.53 -3.42 16.61
CA SER A 322 3.25 -3.21 17.27
C SER A 322 3.43 -3.03 18.76
N ILE A 323 2.75 -2.06 19.32
CA ILE A 323 2.82 -1.66 20.72
C ILE A 323 1.44 -1.79 21.35
N GLU A 324 1.33 -2.52 22.45
CA GLU A 324 0.05 -2.78 23.11
C GLU A 324 -0.34 -1.69 24.13
N THR A 325 0.66 -0.96 24.70
CA THR A 325 0.44 0.01 25.78
C THR A 325 1.31 1.26 25.61
N GLY A 326 0.91 2.37 26.23
CA GLY A 326 1.71 3.59 26.24
C GLY A 326 3.10 3.42 26.90
N GLU A 327 3.22 2.55 27.89
CA GLU A 327 4.53 2.21 28.47
C GLU A 327 5.40 1.46 27.45
N GLY A 328 4.78 0.61 26.66
CA GLY A 328 5.42 -0.07 25.53
C GLY A 328 5.98 0.93 24.51
N LEU A 329 5.24 2.00 24.19
CA LEU A 329 5.73 3.06 23.30
C LEU A 329 7.02 3.67 23.82
N SER A 330 7.05 4.07 25.09
CA SER A 330 8.24 4.63 25.74
C SER A 330 9.44 3.68 25.64
N THR A 331 9.21 2.40 25.89
CA THR A 331 10.25 1.37 25.88
C THR A 331 10.79 1.16 24.47
N GLN A 332 9.91 1.05 23.46
CA GLN A 332 10.34 0.79 22.09
C GLN A 332 11.04 2.00 21.47
N VAL A 333 10.61 3.23 21.78
CA VAL A 333 11.34 4.42 21.32
C VAL A 333 12.77 4.39 21.86
N VAL A 334 12.98 4.08 23.15
CA VAL A 334 14.33 3.97 23.72
C VAL A 334 15.17 2.89 23.05
N VAL A 335 14.58 1.72 22.77
CA VAL A 335 15.27 0.62 22.07
C VAL A 335 15.68 1.03 20.65
N LEU A 336 14.80 1.73 19.93
CA LEU A 336 15.05 2.15 18.56
C LEU A 336 15.91 3.42 18.44
N LEU A 337 16.32 4.03 19.56
CA LEU A 337 17.43 5.00 19.53
C LEU A 337 18.79 4.34 19.23
N ALA A 338 18.89 3.01 19.33
CA ALA A 338 20.05 2.27 18.86
C ALA A 338 20.02 2.24 17.31
N PRO A 339 21.00 2.86 16.61
CA PRO A 339 20.92 3.06 15.16
C PRO A 339 20.84 1.77 14.34
N ASP A 340 21.50 0.70 14.79
CA ASP A 340 21.51 -0.61 14.14
C ASP A 340 20.13 -1.29 14.16
N GLN A 341 19.41 -1.24 15.27
CA GLN A 341 18.08 -1.80 15.39
C GLN A 341 17.05 -1.01 14.58
N CYS A 342 17.12 0.31 14.65
CA CYS A 342 16.27 1.18 13.85
C CYS A 342 16.48 0.96 12.35
N ALA A 343 17.74 0.90 11.91
CA ALA A 343 18.11 0.68 10.53
C ALA A 343 17.65 -0.70 10.02
N ASP A 344 17.70 -1.75 10.84
CA ASP A 344 17.21 -3.09 10.48
C ASP A 344 15.71 -3.08 10.16
N ILE A 345 14.90 -2.45 11.03
CA ILE A 345 13.45 -2.30 10.82
C ILE A 345 13.15 -1.46 9.56
N ALA A 346 13.84 -0.33 9.40
CA ALA A 346 13.67 0.53 8.24
C ALA A 346 14.06 -0.17 6.92
N ALA A 347 15.16 -0.93 6.92
CA ALA A 347 15.60 -1.71 5.75
C ALA A 347 14.59 -2.80 5.37
N LYS A 348 14.03 -3.52 6.33
CA LYS A 348 12.96 -4.49 6.11
C LYS A 348 11.70 -3.81 5.58
N GLY A 349 11.34 -2.63 6.11
CA GLY A 349 10.24 -1.81 5.61
C GLY A 349 10.41 -1.45 4.14
N TRP A 350 11.59 -0.95 3.78
CA TRP A 350 11.92 -0.64 2.40
C TRP A 350 11.85 -1.87 1.48
N GLN A 351 12.31 -3.05 1.94
CA GLN A 351 12.21 -4.30 1.18
C GLN A 351 10.76 -4.69 0.91
N VAL A 352 9.88 -4.61 1.92
CA VAL A 352 8.43 -4.91 1.77
C VAL A 352 7.79 -3.99 0.73
N VAL A 353 8.07 -2.69 0.80
CA VAL A 353 7.50 -1.69 -0.14
C VAL A 353 8.07 -1.86 -1.53
N SER A 354 9.39 -2.06 -1.66
CA SER A 354 10.06 -2.21 -2.96
C SER A 354 9.63 -3.47 -3.71
N ALA A 355 9.35 -4.57 -2.99
CA ALA A 355 8.83 -5.79 -3.60
C ALA A 355 7.49 -5.54 -4.32
N GLY A 356 6.63 -4.68 -3.75
CA GLY A 356 5.37 -4.28 -4.38
C GLY A 356 5.57 -3.47 -5.66
N ALA A 357 6.52 -2.56 -5.66
CA ALA A 357 6.83 -1.73 -6.84
C ALA A 357 7.35 -2.60 -8.01
N VAL A 358 8.27 -3.55 -7.73
CA VAL A 358 8.79 -4.50 -8.73
C VAL A 358 7.66 -5.34 -9.33
N ALA A 359 6.68 -5.75 -8.51
CA ALA A 359 5.52 -6.49 -8.99
C ALA A 359 4.67 -5.67 -9.97
N ILE A 360 4.44 -4.40 -9.68
CA ILE A 360 3.70 -3.49 -10.58
C ILE A 360 4.44 -3.31 -11.90
N ASP A 361 5.75 -3.03 -11.86
CA ASP A 361 6.57 -2.85 -13.07
C ASP A 361 6.52 -4.10 -13.96
N ARG A 362 6.68 -5.28 -13.38
CA ARG A 362 6.59 -6.56 -14.12
C ARG A 362 5.22 -6.78 -14.77
N LEU A 363 4.14 -6.40 -14.09
CA LEU A 363 2.78 -6.46 -14.64
C LEU A 363 2.57 -5.48 -15.79
N VAL A 364 3.14 -4.28 -15.69
CA VAL A 364 3.11 -3.29 -16.79
C VAL A 364 3.79 -3.87 -18.04
N ASP A 365 5.02 -4.36 -17.90
CA ASP A 365 5.80 -4.95 -18.99
C ASP A 365 5.04 -6.12 -19.62
N PHE A 366 4.56 -7.06 -18.82
CA PHE A 366 3.81 -8.22 -19.29
C PHE A 366 2.51 -7.82 -20.02
N THR A 367 1.82 -6.82 -19.49
CA THR A 367 0.58 -6.32 -20.11
C THR A 367 0.86 -5.74 -21.51
N LEU A 368 1.94 -4.96 -21.63
CA LEU A 368 2.38 -4.40 -22.92
C LEU A 368 2.86 -5.48 -23.89
N GLU A 369 3.61 -6.49 -23.41
CA GLU A 369 3.99 -7.65 -24.21
C GLU A 369 2.77 -8.33 -24.81
N LYS A 370 1.74 -8.62 -24.00
CA LYS A 370 0.51 -9.29 -24.46
C LYS A 370 -0.31 -8.48 -25.46
N ILE A 371 -0.40 -7.18 -25.27
CA ILE A 371 -1.07 -6.30 -26.24
C ILE A 371 -0.35 -6.30 -27.59
N ASN A 372 0.97 -6.34 -27.59
CA ASN A 372 1.77 -6.34 -28.82
C ASN A 372 1.78 -7.69 -29.55
N GLU A 373 1.59 -8.81 -28.84
CA GLU A 373 1.42 -10.14 -29.45
C GLU A 373 0.09 -10.27 -30.24
N GLU A 374 -0.91 -9.45 -29.92
CA GLU A 374 -2.24 -9.45 -30.56
C GLU A 374 -2.37 -8.45 -31.73
N LYS A 375 -1.38 -7.55 -31.92
CA LYS A 375 -1.28 -6.62 -33.06
C LYS A 375 -0.62 -7.31 -34.27
#